data_220c1595d48997337c5e1582fedaab5e
#
_entry.id   220c1595d48997337c5e1582fedaab5e
#
_cell.length_a   1.000
_cell.length_b   1.000
_cell.length_c   1.000
_cell.angle_alpha   90.00
_cell.angle_beta   90.00
_cell.angle_gamma   90.00
#
_symmetry.space_group_name_H-M   'P 1'
#
loop_
_entity.id
_entity.type
_entity.pdbx_description
1 polymer ?
#
loop_
_entity_poly.entity_id
_entity_poly.type
_entity_poly.pdbx_seq_one_letter_code
_entity_poly.pdbx_strand_id
1 'polypeptide(L)'
;MDHITSKHPADIADQLTQKSSKDRVLSFLLLAGEAKAEVFPYFDSEIQQELILNLGNEATKELFNELAPDDRTLLLTDFPDSIIKEIINLLDQKEREQALNLLGYESDSIARLMTPHYIQAKKDWTVKRVLESIKIYGKKAETLNFVYVVNDKNKLIDDLRIGQLLMAEDSTLIEELMDKNFIAIRTTEKIEESLAIFDKYD
;
A
#
# COMPACT_ATOMS: atom_id res chain seq x y z
N MET A 1 4.87 -26.85 -14.20
CA MET A 1 5.21 -25.55 -13.57
C MET A 1 3.97 -24.68 -13.31
N ASP A 2 2.77 -25.11 -13.72
CA ASP A 2 1.56 -24.26 -13.78
C ASP A 2 0.66 -24.25 -12.52
N HIS A 3 1.13 -24.77 -11.38
CA HIS A 3 0.31 -24.87 -10.18
C HIS A 3 0.55 -23.80 -9.10
N ILE A 4 1.57 -22.92 -9.28
CA ILE A 4 1.94 -21.95 -8.24
C ILE A 4 1.18 -20.63 -8.42
N THR A 5 0.83 -20.25 -9.64
CA THR A 5 0.22 -18.93 -9.97
C THR A 5 -1.27 -18.79 -9.66
N SER A 6 -1.95 -19.86 -9.22
CA SER A 6 -3.38 -19.81 -8.85
C SER A 6 -3.64 -19.92 -7.34
N LYS A 7 -2.60 -19.94 -6.50
CA LYS A 7 -2.73 -20.07 -5.04
C LYS A 7 -2.70 -18.71 -4.38
N HIS A 8 -3.38 -18.61 -3.24
CA HIS A 8 -3.30 -17.40 -2.41
C HIS A 8 -1.84 -17.14 -1.97
N PRO A 9 -1.36 -15.88 -1.93
CA PRO A 9 0.01 -15.54 -1.53
C PRO A 9 0.45 -16.17 -0.21
N ALA A 10 -0.43 -16.22 0.80
CA ALA A 10 -0.15 -16.88 2.07
C ALA A 10 0.16 -18.38 1.91
N ASP A 11 -0.59 -19.10 1.06
CA ASP A 11 -0.37 -20.54 0.82
C ASP A 11 0.98 -20.78 0.11
N ILE A 12 1.40 -19.83 -0.73
CA ILE A 12 2.71 -19.87 -1.39
C ILE A 12 3.81 -19.66 -0.34
N ALA A 13 3.66 -18.68 0.54
CA ALA A 13 4.60 -18.42 1.63
C ALA A 13 4.76 -19.64 2.53
N ASP A 14 3.66 -20.27 2.97
CA ASP A 14 3.68 -21.49 3.78
C ASP A 14 4.44 -22.63 3.10
N GLN A 15 4.21 -22.84 1.79
CA GLN A 15 4.93 -23.88 1.04
C GLN A 15 6.44 -23.58 0.92
N LEU A 16 6.80 -22.32 0.74
CA LEU A 16 8.22 -21.91 0.66
C LEU A 16 8.89 -21.99 2.04
N THR A 17 8.18 -21.72 3.11
CA THR A 17 8.66 -21.86 4.49
C THR A 17 9.08 -23.31 4.81
N GLN A 18 8.40 -24.29 4.28
CA GLN A 18 8.72 -25.72 4.47
C GLN A 18 9.99 -26.19 3.73
N LYS A 19 10.56 -25.37 2.84
CA LYS A 19 11.75 -25.72 2.06
C LYS A 19 13.04 -25.42 2.82
N SER A 20 14.14 -26.03 2.38
CA SER A 20 15.47 -25.60 2.83
C SER A 20 15.74 -24.14 2.44
N SER A 21 16.60 -23.42 3.19
CA SER A 21 16.98 -22.03 2.90
C SER A 21 17.33 -21.85 1.41
N LYS A 22 18.21 -22.67 0.88
CA LYS A 22 18.63 -22.62 -0.53
C LYS A 22 17.47 -22.81 -1.51
N ASP A 23 16.63 -23.82 -1.28
CA ASP A 23 15.50 -24.12 -2.17
C ASP A 23 14.41 -23.06 -2.05
N ARG A 24 14.25 -22.45 -0.88
CA ARG A 24 13.36 -21.32 -0.62
C ARG A 24 13.76 -20.11 -1.45
N VAL A 25 15.02 -19.67 -1.34
CA VAL A 25 15.56 -18.54 -2.11
C VAL A 25 15.40 -18.77 -3.61
N LEU A 26 15.79 -19.95 -4.12
CA LEU A 26 15.64 -20.28 -5.54
C LEU A 26 14.16 -20.28 -5.99
N SER A 27 13.27 -20.85 -5.16
CA SER A 27 11.83 -20.88 -5.48
C SER A 27 11.22 -19.49 -5.46
N PHE A 28 11.61 -18.64 -4.51
CA PHE A 28 11.17 -17.26 -4.41
C PHE A 28 11.64 -16.43 -5.61
N LEU A 29 12.89 -16.58 -6.03
CA LEU A 29 13.43 -15.91 -7.23
C LEU A 29 12.68 -16.27 -8.52
N LEU A 30 12.09 -17.47 -8.60
CA LEU A 30 11.31 -17.92 -9.75
C LEU A 30 9.88 -17.34 -9.80
N LEU A 31 9.41 -16.72 -8.74
CA LEU A 31 8.13 -15.98 -8.77
C LEU A 31 8.25 -14.75 -9.68
N ALA A 32 7.14 -14.34 -10.31
CA ALA A 32 7.06 -13.05 -10.98
C ALA A 32 7.24 -11.90 -9.98
N GLY A 33 7.71 -10.73 -10.42
CA GLY A 33 8.00 -9.60 -9.53
C GLY A 33 6.81 -9.21 -8.65
N GLU A 34 5.63 -9.04 -9.25
CA GLU A 34 4.38 -8.75 -8.55
C GLU A 34 4.01 -9.84 -7.52
N ALA A 35 4.13 -11.12 -7.88
CA ALA A 35 3.89 -12.23 -6.96
C ALA A 35 4.91 -12.31 -5.81
N LYS A 36 6.16 -11.87 -6.02
CA LYS A 36 7.14 -11.74 -4.94
C LYS A 36 6.69 -10.73 -3.89
N ALA A 37 6.24 -9.57 -4.34
CA ALA A 37 5.76 -8.50 -3.45
C ALA A 37 4.51 -8.91 -2.66
N GLU A 38 3.58 -9.65 -3.28
CA GLU A 38 2.39 -10.17 -2.61
C GLU A 38 2.70 -11.28 -1.59
N VAL A 39 3.70 -12.14 -1.86
CA VAL A 39 4.04 -13.29 -1.00
C VAL A 39 4.95 -12.89 0.16
N PHE A 40 5.85 -11.93 -0.06
CA PHE A 40 6.92 -11.59 0.90
C PHE A 40 6.43 -11.16 2.28
N PRO A 41 5.35 -10.37 2.44
CA PRO A 41 4.83 -9.96 3.74
C PRO A 41 4.30 -11.12 4.61
N TYR A 42 3.98 -12.27 4.01
CA TYR A 42 3.48 -13.44 4.74
C TYR A 42 4.57 -14.30 5.38
N PHE A 43 5.85 -14.02 5.12
CA PHE A 43 6.94 -14.72 5.81
C PHE A 43 7.21 -14.11 7.19
N ASP A 44 7.64 -14.97 8.11
CA ASP A 44 8.20 -14.52 9.40
C ASP A 44 9.45 -13.65 9.19
N SER A 45 9.71 -12.74 10.13
CA SER A 45 10.83 -11.78 10.07
C SER A 45 12.19 -12.46 9.84
N GLU A 46 12.42 -13.64 10.42
CA GLU A 46 13.66 -14.41 10.22
C GLU A 46 13.83 -14.85 8.76
N ILE A 47 12.75 -15.33 8.12
CA ILE A 47 12.76 -15.76 6.72
C ILE A 47 12.89 -14.55 5.80
N GLN A 48 12.23 -13.44 6.12
CA GLN A 48 12.36 -12.19 5.37
C GLN A 48 13.80 -11.70 5.35
N GLN A 49 14.47 -11.67 6.50
CA GLN A 49 15.88 -11.28 6.61
C GLN A 49 16.78 -12.27 5.83
N GLU A 50 16.54 -13.57 5.96
CA GLU A 50 17.26 -14.59 5.19
C GLU A 50 17.14 -14.35 3.69
N LEU A 51 15.93 -14.10 3.19
CA LEU A 51 15.67 -13.81 1.79
C LEU A 51 16.43 -12.56 1.34
N ILE A 52 16.33 -11.45 2.06
CA ILE A 52 17.02 -10.19 1.71
C ILE A 52 18.53 -10.39 1.61
N LEU A 53 19.13 -11.07 2.57
CA LEU A 53 20.57 -11.32 2.57
C LEU A 53 21.04 -12.22 1.41
N ASN A 54 20.16 -13.01 0.81
CA ASN A 54 20.49 -13.97 -0.23
C ASN A 54 19.98 -13.59 -1.64
N LEU A 55 19.08 -12.61 -1.76
CA LEU A 55 18.51 -12.18 -3.06
C LEU A 55 19.49 -11.35 -3.89
N GLY A 56 20.38 -10.59 -3.25
CA GLY A 56 21.23 -9.60 -3.90
C GLY A 56 20.49 -8.31 -4.26
N ASN A 57 21.25 -7.26 -4.57
CA ASN A 57 20.76 -5.89 -4.67
C ASN A 57 19.66 -5.68 -5.70
N GLU A 58 19.77 -6.26 -6.90
CA GLU A 58 18.77 -6.06 -7.97
C GLU A 58 17.42 -6.69 -7.61
N ALA A 59 17.43 -7.93 -7.12
CA ALA A 59 16.19 -8.60 -6.73
C ALA A 59 15.54 -7.96 -5.48
N THR A 60 16.37 -7.48 -4.54
CA THR A 60 15.90 -6.72 -3.38
C THR A 60 15.29 -5.39 -3.80
N LYS A 61 15.94 -4.68 -4.73
CA LYS A 61 15.40 -3.43 -5.29
C LYS A 61 14.05 -3.66 -5.98
N GLU A 62 13.96 -4.66 -6.86
CA GLU A 62 12.72 -5.02 -7.55
C GLU A 62 11.61 -5.31 -6.54
N LEU A 63 11.87 -6.17 -5.57
CA LEU A 63 10.92 -6.55 -4.52
C LEU A 63 10.40 -5.32 -3.76
N PHE A 64 11.29 -4.48 -3.23
CA PHE A 64 10.89 -3.34 -2.41
C PHE A 64 10.26 -2.19 -3.20
N ASN A 65 10.52 -2.06 -4.49
CA ASN A 65 9.82 -1.11 -5.35
C ASN A 65 8.38 -1.56 -5.66
N GLU A 66 8.13 -2.87 -5.72
CA GLU A 66 6.79 -3.43 -6.00
C GLU A 66 5.92 -3.58 -4.74
N LEU A 67 6.51 -3.62 -3.54
CA LEU A 67 5.75 -3.67 -2.27
C LEU A 67 4.82 -2.46 -2.12
N ALA A 68 3.63 -2.70 -1.55
CA ALA A 68 2.76 -1.62 -1.10
C ALA A 68 3.50 -0.71 -0.09
N PRO A 69 3.24 0.61 -0.08
CA PRO A 69 4.00 1.55 0.75
C PRO A 69 3.91 1.30 2.25
N ASP A 70 2.74 0.88 2.74
CA ASP A 70 2.49 0.50 4.13
C ASP A 70 3.21 -0.81 4.50
N ASP A 71 3.10 -1.87 3.68
CA ASP A 71 3.86 -3.12 3.86
C ASP A 71 5.36 -2.87 3.86
N ARG A 72 5.85 -2.07 2.90
CA ARG A 72 7.26 -1.66 2.84
C ARG A 72 7.71 -0.98 4.12
N THR A 73 6.89 -0.07 4.65
CA THR A 73 7.21 0.69 5.86
C THR A 73 7.21 -0.21 7.08
N LEU A 74 6.24 -1.11 7.19
CA LEU A 74 6.15 -2.07 8.30
C LEU A 74 7.39 -2.99 8.31
N LEU A 75 7.72 -3.57 7.16
CA LEU A 75 8.91 -4.42 7.00
C LEU A 75 10.22 -3.70 7.36
N LEU A 76 10.37 -2.45 6.90
CA LEU A 76 11.55 -1.64 7.24
C LEU A 76 11.63 -1.31 8.73
N THR A 77 10.51 -1.26 9.44
CA THR A 77 10.52 -1.02 10.89
C THR A 77 11.07 -2.21 11.68
N ASP A 78 10.90 -3.43 11.16
CA ASP A 78 11.32 -4.68 11.82
C ASP A 78 12.75 -5.10 11.52
N PHE A 79 13.41 -4.45 10.54
CA PHE A 79 14.77 -4.79 10.16
C PHE A 79 15.83 -4.02 10.97
N PRO A 80 17.04 -4.60 11.13
CA PRO A 80 18.19 -3.89 11.67
C PRO A 80 18.56 -2.65 10.83
N ASP A 81 19.04 -1.58 11.49
CA ASP A 81 19.41 -0.30 10.85
C ASP A 81 20.33 -0.45 9.64
N SER A 82 21.24 -1.44 9.66
CA SER A 82 22.16 -1.70 8.54
C SER A 82 21.43 -2.16 7.29
N ILE A 83 20.45 -3.03 7.44
CA ILE A 83 19.60 -3.54 6.36
C ILE A 83 18.66 -2.43 5.87
N ILE A 84 18.06 -1.65 6.78
CA ILE A 84 17.21 -0.52 6.43
C ILE A 84 17.96 0.47 5.52
N LYS A 85 19.17 0.87 5.92
CA LYS A 85 20.00 1.81 5.13
C LYS A 85 20.32 1.27 3.74
N GLU A 86 20.64 0.00 3.64
CA GLU A 86 20.93 -0.65 2.35
C GLU A 86 19.71 -0.63 1.44
N ILE A 87 18.56 -1.09 1.94
CA ILE A 87 17.30 -1.12 1.18
C ILE A 87 16.90 0.29 0.74
N ILE A 88 16.90 1.28 1.64
CA ILE A 88 16.54 2.67 1.33
C ILE A 88 17.43 3.23 0.20
N ASN A 89 18.71 2.86 0.15
CA ASN A 89 19.62 3.30 -0.92
C ASN A 89 19.34 2.61 -2.25
N LEU A 90 18.77 1.40 -2.26
CA LEU A 90 18.39 0.67 -3.46
C LEU A 90 17.09 1.17 -4.08
N LEU A 91 16.17 1.72 -3.27
CA LEU A 91 14.87 2.21 -3.75
C LEU A 91 15.00 3.30 -4.81
N ASP A 92 14.07 3.33 -5.76
CA ASP A 92 13.90 4.45 -6.67
C ASP A 92 13.51 5.71 -5.89
N GLN A 93 13.77 6.90 -6.48
CA GLN A 93 13.62 8.17 -5.77
C GLN A 93 12.23 8.34 -5.14
N LYS A 94 11.17 8.01 -5.86
CA LYS A 94 9.78 8.17 -5.42
C LYS A 94 9.46 7.26 -4.24
N GLU A 95 9.80 5.99 -4.35
CA GLU A 95 9.59 4.97 -3.32
C GLU A 95 10.41 5.25 -2.07
N ARG A 96 11.63 5.76 -2.25
CA ARG A 96 12.49 6.23 -1.15
C ARG A 96 11.87 7.40 -0.39
N GLU A 97 11.38 8.42 -1.10
CA GLU A 97 10.72 9.58 -0.48
C GLU A 97 9.47 9.15 0.30
N GLN A 98 8.66 8.26 -0.25
CA GLN A 98 7.50 7.70 0.44
C GLN A 98 7.88 6.94 1.71
N ALA A 99 8.85 6.02 1.63
CA ALA A 99 9.31 5.24 2.77
C ALA A 99 9.86 6.14 3.88
N LEU A 100 10.69 7.13 3.55
CA LEU A 100 11.25 8.08 4.52
C LEU A 100 10.16 8.95 5.16
N ASN A 101 9.15 9.37 4.40
CA ASN A 101 8.02 10.12 4.94
C ASN A 101 7.22 9.30 5.95
N LEU A 102 6.92 8.04 5.66
CA LEU A 102 6.18 7.16 6.57
C LEU A 102 7.03 6.78 7.79
N LEU A 103 8.32 6.47 7.60
CA LEU A 103 9.26 6.21 8.68
C LEU A 103 9.50 7.44 9.59
N GLY A 104 9.21 8.64 9.12
CA GLY A 104 9.28 9.88 9.90
C GLY A 104 8.20 10.02 10.96
N TYR A 105 7.11 9.24 10.92
CA TYR A 105 6.10 9.20 11.98
C TYR A 105 6.54 8.31 13.15
N GLU A 106 5.94 8.52 14.33
CA GLU A 106 6.16 7.66 15.48
C GLU A 106 5.72 6.21 15.19
N SER A 107 6.41 5.22 15.76
CA SER A 107 6.20 3.80 15.45
C SER A 107 4.81 3.28 15.79
N ASP A 108 4.15 3.87 16.78
CA ASP A 108 2.79 3.55 17.23
C ASP A 108 1.71 4.43 16.59
N SER A 109 2.09 5.31 15.65
CA SER A 109 1.16 6.19 14.93
C SER A 109 0.42 5.44 13.82
N ILE A 110 -0.88 5.72 13.67
CA ILE A 110 -1.70 5.20 12.56
C ILE A 110 -1.11 5.56 11.19
N ALA A 111 -0.35 6.63 11.09
CA ALA A 111 0.32 7.03 9.85
C ALA A 111 1.26 5.96 9.28
N ARG A 112 1.81 5.08 10.12
CA ARG A 112 2.65 3.95 9.68
C ARG A 112 1.90 2.92 8.85
N LEU A 113 0.58 2.84 9.02
CA LEU A 113 -0.33 1.93 8.32
C LEU A 113 -1.04 2.59 7.14
N MET A 114 -0.69 3.85 6.80
CA MET A 114 -1.31 4.55 5.67
C MET A 114 -0.70 4.14 4.34
N THR A 115 -1.56 4.04 3.32
CA THR A 115 -1.12 4.03 1.93
C THR A 115 -1.27 5.41 1.29
N PRO A 116 -0.27 5.93 0.54
CA PRO A 116 -0.43 7.13 -0.27
C PRO A 116 -1.13 6.84 -1.61
N HIS A 117 -1.47 5.58 -1.90
CA HIS A 117 -2.07 5.14 -3.15
C HIS A 117 -3.59 5.16 -3.07
N TYR A 118 -4.19 6.34 -3.16
CA TYR A 118 -5.64 6.56 -3.16
C TYR A 118 -6.07 7.47 -4.32
N ILE A 119 -7.36 7.45 -4.63
CA ILE A 119 -7.95 8.34 -5.64
C ILE A 119 -8.46 9.60 -4.97
N GLN A 120 -8.03 10.75 -5.48
CA GLN A 120 -8.50 12.05 -5.04
C GLN A 120 -9.22 12.81 -6.14
N ALA A 121 -10.14 13.66 -5.75
CA ALA A 121 -10.85 14.60 -6.62
C ALA A 121 -10.87 16.01 -6.01
N LYS A 122 -11.14 17.02 -6.85
CA LYS A 122 -11.46 18.37 -6.42
C LYS A 122 -12.96 18.57 -6.52
N LYS A 123 -13.52 19.42 -5.66
CA LYS A 123 -14.98 19.71 -5.62
C LYS A 123 -15.52 20.26 -6.93
N ASP A 124 -14.71 20.99 -7.69
CA ASP A 124 -15.03 21.60 -8.98
C ASP A 124 -14.81 20.67 -10.18
N TRP A 125 -14.41 19.42 -9.96
CA TRP A 125 -14.32 18.45 -11.04
C TRP A 125 -15.70 17.88 -11.37
N THR A 126 -15.86 17.45 -12.63
CA THR A 126 -17.04 16.68 -13.03
C THR A 126 -16.85 15.21 -12.72
N VAL A 127 -17.95 14.47 -12.57
CA VAL A 127 -17.95 13.00 -12.43
C VAL A 127 -17.13 12.35 -13.54
N LYS A 128 -17.34 12.76 -14.79
CA LYS A 128 -16.56 12.27 -15.95
C LYS A 128 -15.05 12.36 -15.71
N ARG A 129 -14.57 13.52 -15.26
CA ARG A 129 -13.15 13.76 -15.00
C ARG A 129 -12.60 12.83 -13.92
N VAL A 130 -13.38 12.57 -12.87
CA VAL A 130 -12.98 11.66 -11.79
C VAL A 130 -12.91 10.22 -12.31
N LEU A 131 -13.90 9.76 -13.08
CA LEU A 131 -13.91 8.43 -13.68
C LEU A 131 -12.74 8.23 -14.67
N GLU A 132 -12.37 9.26 -15.42
CA GLU A 132 -11.17 9.23 -16.26
C GLU A 132 -9.89 9.13 -15.42
N SER A 133 -9.80 9.87 -14.31
CA SER A 133 -8.68 9.79 -13.37
C SER A 133 -8.55 8.38 -12.77
N ILE A 134 -9.66 7.75 -12.39
CA ILE A 134 -9.67 6.37 -11.89
C ILE A 134 -9.10 5.39 -12.93
N LYS A 135 -9.45 5.54 -14.21
CA LYS A 135 -8.93 4.66 -15.28
C LYS A 135 -7.41 4.79 -15.45
N ILE A 136 -6.85 5.97 -15.17
CA ILE A 136 -5.42 6.24 -15.32
C ILE A 136 -4.63 5.77 -14.09
N TYR A 137 -5.12 6.11 -12.89
CA TYR A 137 -4.37 5.95 -11.63
C TYR A 137 -4.86 4.80 -10.76
N GLY A 138 -6.08 4.28 -11.01
CA GLY A 138 -6.74 3.31 -10.15
C GLY A 138 -6.05 1.94 -10.05
N LYS A 139 -5.21 1.57 -11.03
CA LYS A 139 -4.43 0.33 -10.96
C LYS A 139 -3.43 0.29 -9.78
N LYS A 140 -3.02 1.46 -9.29
CA LYS A 140 -2.08 1.59 -8.17
C LYS A 140 -2.78 1.96 -6.87
N ALA A 141 -4.09 2.21 -6.89
CA ALA A 141 -4.85 2.54 -5.69
C ALA A 141 -5.13 1.28 -4.88
N GLU A 142 -4.93 1.35 -3.58
CA GLU A 142 -5.20 0.25 -2.64
C GLU A 142 -6.67 -0.19 -2.69
N THR A 143 -7.57 0.78 -2.79
CA THR A 143 -8.99 0.54 -2.97
C THR A 143 -9.58 1.53 -3.94
N LEU A 144 -10.60 1.11 -4.67
CA LEU A 144 -11.42 1.97 -5.53
C LEU A 144 -12.81 2.24 -4.92
N ASN A 145 -13.08 1.77 -3.70
CA ASN A 145 -14.40 1.91 -3.08
C ASN A 145 -14.75 3.36 -2.80
N PHE A 146 -13.73 4.19 -2.53
CA PHE A 146 -13.88 5.61 -2.19
C PHE A 146 -13.00 6.50 -3.05
N VAL A 147 -13.50 7.71 -3.31
CA VAL A 147 -12.77 8.84 -3.88
C VAL A 147 -12.75 9.96 -2.83
N TYR A 148 -11.56 10.39 -2.45
CA TYR A 148 -11.37 11.40 -1.41
C TYR A 148 -11.41 12.80 -2.02
N VAL A 149 -12.32 13.65 -1.57
CA VAL A 149 -12.43 15.02 -2.05
C VAL A 149 -11.52 15.92 -1.23
N VAL A 150 -10.61 16.62 -1.90
CA VAL A 150 -9.65 17.50 -1.25
C VAL A 150 -9.77 18.95 -1.76
N ASN A 151 -9.43 19.90 -0.89
CA ASN A 151 -9.35 21.32 -1.28
C ASN A 151 -7.99 21.65 -1.95
N ASP A 152 -7.77 22.93 -2.31
CA ASP A 152 -6.54 23.39 -2.98
C ASP A 152 -5.27 23.24 -2.12
N LYS A 153 -5.43 23.05 -0.81
CA LYS A 153 -4.33 22.78 0.13
C LYS A 153 -4.16 21.28 0.40
N ASN A 154 -4.77 20.41 -0.43
CA ASN A 154 -4.80 18.95 -0.27
C ASN A 154 -5.36 18.46 1.08
N LYS A 155 -6.20 19.27 1.74
CA LYS A 155 -6.90 18.85 2.96
C LYS A 155 -8.20 18.13 2.56
N LEU A 156 -8.44 16.96 3.15
CA LEU A 156 -9.69 16.21 3.02
C LEU A 156 -10.87 17.08 3.43
N ILE A 157 -11.91 17.12 2.59
CA ILE A 157 -13.15 17.87 2.83
C ILE A 157 -14.39 17.01 2.68
N ASP A 158 -14.27 15.83 2.05
CA ASP A 158 -15.32 14.82 1.93
C ASP A 158 -14.78 13.51 1.36
N ASP A 159 -15.57 12.44 1.39
CA ASP A 159 -15.38 11.22 0.63
C ASP A 159 -16.63 10.86 -0.16
N LEU A 160 -16.46 10.18 -1.29
CA LEU A 160 -17.55 9.73 -2.15
C LEU A 160 -17.36 8.24 -2.45
N ARG A 161 -18.42 7.46 -2.31
CA ARG A 161 -18.40 6.07 -2.74
C ARG A 161 -18.40 6.00 -4.27
N ILE A 162 -17.65 5.08 -4.85
CA ILE A 162 -17.63 4.89 -6.31
C ILE A 162 -19.04 4.69 -6.89
N GLY A 163 -19.94 4.03 -6.15
CA GLY A 163 -21.33 3.84 -6.55
C GLY A 163 -22.10 5.15 -6.78
N GLN A 164 -21.82 6.21 -6.00
CA GLN A 164 -22.45 7.53 -6.20
C GLN A 164 -22.00 8.14 -7.54
N LEU A 165 -20.72 8.01 -7.88
CA LEU A 165 -20.16 8.49 -9.15
C LEU A 165 -20.73 7.72 -10.34
N LEU A 166 -20.89 6.39 -10.22
CA LEU A 166 -21.43 5.56 -11.31
C LEU A 166 -22.91 5.80 -11.59
N MET A 167 -23.66 6.30 -10.60
CA MET A 167 -25.10 6.58 -10.74
C MET A 167 -25.39 8.04 -11.10
N ALA A 168 -24.41 8.93 -11.03
CA ALA A 168 -24.54 10.33 -11.38
C ALA A 168 -24.26 10.57 -12.87
N GLU A 169 -24.77 11.70 -13.39
CA GLU A 169 -24.47 12.11 -14.76
C GLU A 169 -23.02 12.59 -14.90
N ASP A 170 -22.41 12.36 -16.05
CA ASP A 170 -21.01 12.73 -16.35
C ASP A 170 -20.70 14.21 -16.09
N SER A 171 -21.69 15.09 -16.29
CA SER A 171 -21.57 16.55 -16.14
C SER A 171 -21.73 17.04 -14.70
N THR A 172 -22.24 16.22 -13.79
CA THR A 172 -22.46 16.57 -12.38
C THR A 172 -21.15 16.97 -11.72
N LEU A 173 -21.14 18.06 -10.97
CA LEU A 173 -19.97 18.49 -10.20
C LEU A 173 -19.83 17.66 -8.92
N ILE A 174 -18.60 17.41 -8.51
CA ILE A 174 -18.33 16.65 -7.29
C ILE A 174 -18.94 17.33 -6.07
N GLU A 175 -18.96 18.67 -6.01
CA GLU A 175 -19.57 19.40 -4.90
C GLU A 175 -21.06 19.14 -4.73
N GLU A 176 -21.77 18.76 -5.78
CA GLU A 176 -23.20 18.42 -5.73
C GLU A 176 -23.46 17.05 -5.10
N LEU A 177 -22.46 16.17 -5.09
CA LEU A 177 -22.52 14.83 -4.50
C LEU A 177 -22.03 14.79 -3.04
N MET A 178 -21.39 15.86 -2.58
CA MET A 178 -20.80 15.93 -1.23
C MET A 178 -21.91 16.06 -0.17
N ASP A 179 -21.81 15.29 0.90
CA ASP A 179 -22.68 15.38 2.07
C ASP A 179 -21.96 15.86 3.34
N LYS A 180 -20.62 15.94 3.28
CA LYS A 180 -19.72 16.35 4.36
C LYS A 180 -19.82 15.46 5.61
N ASN A 181 -20.26 14.23 5.43
CA ASN A 181 -20.41 13.26 6.50
C ASN A 181 -19.32 12.19 6.38
N PHE A 182 -18.10 12.52 6.73
CA PHE A 182 -16.95 11.61 6.69
C PHE A 182 -16.26 11.52 8.06
N ILE A 183 -15.59 10.42 8.29
CA ILE A 183 -14.78 10.19 9.48
C ILE A 183 -13.31 10.21 9.09
N ALA A 184 -12.53 11.02 9.78
CA ALA A 184 -11.11 11.13 9.54
C ALA A 184 -10.32 10.95 10.84
N ILE A 185 -9.23 10.21 10.75
CA ILE A 185 -8.27 9.99 11.82
C ILE A 185 -7.03 10.83 11.51
N ARG A 186 -6.46 11.45 12.52
CA ARG A 186 -5.22 12.23 12.34
C ARG A 186 -4.02 11.31 12.29
N THR A 187 -3.05 11.65 11.45
CA THR A 187 -1.79 10.91 11.32
C THR A 187 -0.99 10.79 12.62
N THR A 188 -1.25 11.65 13.60
CA THR A 188 -0.60 11.64 14.93
C THR A 188 -1.34 10.80 15.96
N GLU A 189 -2.49 10.23 15.62
CA GLU A 189 -3.23 9.36 16.53
C GLU A 189 -2.59 7.97 16.61
N LYS A 190 -2.70 7.34 17.77
CA LYS A 190 -2.14 6.02 18.01
C LYS A 190 -2.98 4.93 17.35
N ILE A 191 -2.31 3.85 16.97
CA ILE A 191 -2.96 2.69 16.34
C ILE A 191 -4.09 2.15 17.22
N GLU A 192 -3.84 1.97 18.54
CA GLU A 192 -4.84 1.44 19.48
C GLU A 192 -6.11 2.32 19.57
N GLU A 193 -5.95 3.64 19.60
CA GLU A 193 -7.07 4.59 19.65
C GLU A 193 -7.83 4.59 18.32
N SER A 194 -7.10 4.46 17.20
CA SER A 194 -7.68 4.41 15.86
C SER A 194 -8.50 3.14 15.62
N LEU A 195 -8.08 1.98 16.16
CA LEU A 195 -8.83 0.72 16.06
C LEU A 195 -10.25 0.84 16.63
N ALA A 196 -10.41 1.54 17.75
CA ALA A 196 -11.73 1.77 18.35
C ALA A 196 -12.67 2.59 17.44
N ILE A 197 -12.11 3.47 16.58
CA ILE A 197 -12.87 4.23 15.60
C ILE A 197 -13.27 3.31 14.43
N PHE A 198 -12.36 2.48 13.94
CA PHE A 198 -12.67 1.48 12.91
C PHE A 198 -13.79 0.54 13.37
N ASP A 199 -13.65 -0.08 14.54
CA ASP A 199 -14.66 -1.00 15.11
C ASP A 199 -16.06 -0.36 15.25
N LYS A 200 -16.11 0.96 15.43
CA LYS A 200 -17.37 1.68 15.61
C LYS A 200 -18.07 2.05 14.32
N TYR A 201 -17.30 2.30 13.24
CA TYR A 201 -17.82 2.95 12.02
C TYR A 201 -17.63 2.11 10.76
N ASP A 202 -17.09 0.88 10.86
CA ASP A 202 -16.98 -0.05 9.74
C ASP A 202 -18.36 -0.59 9.28
#